data_c8ced2fe040235b6b85c41c110ea04ae
#
_entry.id   c8ced2fe040235b6b85c41c110ea04ae
#
_cell.length_a   1.000
_cell.length_b   1.000
_cell.length_c   1.000
_cell.angle_alpha   90.00
_cell.angle_beta   90.00
_cell.angle_gamma   90.00
#
_symmetry.space_group_name_H-M   'P 1'
#
loop_
_entity.id
_entity.type
_entity.pdbx_description
1 polymer ?
#
loop_
_entity_poly.entity_id
_entity_poly.type
_entity_poly.pdbx_seq_one_letter_code
_entity_poly.pdbx_strand_id
1 'polypeptide(L)'
;MRTASNPAPALEQTPRRPCSFPVLFLGCLAALLILTILAIGVGRYAISPATVVRVLLSRFLPIPATWEGQAESVIFTLRLPRILAALLVGSALSLSGAAYQGVFKNPL
;
A
#
# COMPACT_ATOMS: atom_id res chain seq x y z
N MET A 1 44.94 -3.78 47.24
CA MET A 1 44.31 -2.80 46.37
C MET A 1 43.21 -3.51 45.56
N ARG A 2 41.94 -3.37 45.95
CA ARG A 2 40.78 -3.99 45.26
C ARG A 2 40.25 -2.97 44.27
N THR A 3 40.43 -3.24 42.96
CA THR A 3 39.80 -2.49 41.91
C THR A 3 38.30 -2.83 41.88
N ALA A 4 37.48 -1.90 42.30
CA ALA A 4 36.03 -2.01 42.18
C ALA A 4 35.64 -2.00 40.71
N SER A 5 35.24 -3.14 40.17
CA SER A 5 34.61 -3.24 38.87
C SER A 5 33.22 -2.58 38.95
N ASN A 6 33.08 -1.41 38.35
CA ASN A 6 31.81 -0.73 38.19
C ASN A 6 31.00 -1.53 37.14
N PRO A 7 29.86 -2.14 37.49
CA PRO A 7 29.03 -2.78 36.46
C PRO A 7 28.44 -1.71 35.58
N ALA A 8 28.71 -1.80 34.25
CA ALA A 8 28.10 -0.95 33.26
C ALA A 8 26.57 -0.96 33.39
N PRO A 9 25.88 0.16 33.29
CA PRO A 9 24.44 0.21 33.36
C PRO A 9 23.86 -0.71 32.29
N ALA A 10 23.09 -1.69 32.72
CA ALA A 10 22.30 -2.53 31.81
C ALA A 10 21.42 -1.61 31.00
N LEU A 11 21.68 -1.53 29.70
CA LEU A 11 20.82 -0.82 28.77
C LEU A 11 19.44 -1.46 28.88
N GLU A 12 18.52 -0.74 29.48
CA GLU A 12 17.13 -1.10 29.64
C GLU A 12 16.55 -1.34 28.24
N GLN A 13 16.55 -2.58 27.82
CA GLN A 13 15.93 -3.01 26.56
C GLN A 13 14.43 -2.81 26.72
N THR A 14 13.94 -1.65 26.33
CA THR A 14 12.51 -1.43 26.17
C THR A 14 11.95 -2.59 25.33
N PRO A 15 10.97 -3.34 25.84
CA PRO A 15 10.38 -4.44 25.10
C PRO A 15 9.73 -3.88 23.84
N ARG A 16 10.40 -4.06 22.71
CA ARG A 16 9.79 -3.79 21.39
C ARG A 16 8.64 -4.77 21.28
N ARG A 17 7.41 -4.25 21.39
CA ARG A 17 6.22 -5.05 21.12
C ARG A 17 6.40 -5.63 19.71
N PRO A 18 6.39 -6.95 19.55
CA PRO A 18 6.49 -7.53 18.22
C PRO A 18 5.23 -7.10 17.46
N CYS A 19 5.39 -6.13 16.56
CA CYS A 19 4.34 -5.83 15.60
C CYS A 19 4.15 -7.12 14.81
N SER A 20 3.01 -7.78 15.01
CA SER A 20 2.75 -9.05 14.37
C SER A 20 2.84 -8.85 12.86
N PHE A 21 3.80 -9.50 12.20
CA PHE A 21 4.04 -9.36 10.76
C PHE A 21 2.74 -9.41 9.94
N PRO A 22 1.77 -10.31 10.23
CA PRO A 22 0.50 -10.33 9.50
C PRO A 22 -0.33 -9.06 9.70
N VAL A 23 -0.29 -8.42 10.87
CA VAL A 23 -1.04 -7.17 11.13
C VAL A 23 -0.45 -6.01 10.34
N LEU A 24 0.88 -5.91 10.29
CA LEU A 24 1.56 -4.90 9.49
C LEU A 24 1.29 -5.10 8.00
N PHE A 25 1.40 -6.33 7.53
CA PHE A 25 1.15 -6.68 6.12
C PHE A 25 -0.29 -6.37 5.72
N LEU A 26 -1.26 -6.75 6.54
CA LEU A 26 -2.68 -6.48 6.29
C LEU A 26 -2.98 -4.98 6.32
N GLY A 27 -2.36 -4.24 7.22
CA GLY A 27 -2.46 -2.78 7.29
C GLY A 27 -1.92 -2.09 6.04
N CYS A 28 -0.77 -2.51 5.55
CA CYS A 28 -0.18 -2.00 4.30
C CYS A 28 -1.06 -2.33 3.08
N LEU A 29 -1.61 -3.54 3.02
CA LEU A 29 -2.50 -3.95 1.95
C LEU A 29 -3.80 -3.12 1.95
N ALA A 30 -4.40 -2.91 3.12
CA ALA A 30 -5.59 -2.08 3.27
C ALA A 30 -5.32 -0.62 2.86
N ALA A 31 -4.19 -0.05 3.29
CA ALA A 31 -3.77 1.29 2.90
C ALA A 31 -3.59 1.40 1.38
N LEU A 32 -2.97 0.40 0.74
CA LEU A 32 -2.79 0.35 -0.71
C LEU A 32 -4.13 0.33 -1.44
N LEU A 33 -5.10 -0.47 -0.99
CA LEU A 33 -6.44 -0.53 -1.59
C LEU A 33 -7.17 0.81 -1.44
N ILE A 34 -7.13 1.42 -0.27
CA ILE A 34 -7.76 2.72 -0.03
C ILE A 34 -7.15 3.79 -0.93
N LEU A 35 -5.81 3.86 -1.00
CA LEU A 35 -5.10 4.80 -1.87
C LEU A 35 -5.43 4.57 -3.34
N THR A 36 -5.56 3.33 -3.78
CA THR A 36 -5.95 2.98 -5.15
C THR A 36 -7.35 3.48 -5.48
N ILE A 37 -8.31 3.26 -4.60
CA ILE A 37 -9.70 3.72 -4.78
C ILE A 37 -9.75 5.26 -4.80
N LEU A 38 -9.04 5.92 -3.89
CA LEU A 38 -8.94 7.38 -3.86
C LEU A 38 -8.28 7.92 -5.14
N ALA A 39 -7.21 7.28 -5.61
CA ALA A 39 -6.51 7.69 -6.85
C ALA A 39 -7.40 7.55 -8.09
N ILE A 40 -8.29 6.57 -8.12
CA ILE A 40 -9.30 6.45 -9.18
C ILE A 40 -10.37 7.55 -9.05
N GLY A 41 -10.78 7.90 -7.84
CA GLY A 41 -11.80 8.92 -7.57
C GLY A 41 -11.31 10.34 -7.82
N VAL A 42 -10.06 10.64 -7.45
CA VAL A 42 -9.47 11.98 -7.57
C VAL A 42 -8.94 12.20 -8.99
N GLY A 43 -9.50 13.14 -9.72
CA GLY A 43 -9.06 13.51 -11.05
C GLY A 43 -9.87 14.70 -11.59
N ARG A 44 -9.63 15.07 -12.86
CA ARG A 44 -10.29 16.19 -13.55
C ARG A 44 -11.83 16.05 -13.57
N TYR A 45 -12.32 14.82 -13.50
CA TYR A 45 -13.71 14.50 -13.24
C TYR A 45 -13.79 13.92 -11.83
N ALA A 46 -14.40 14.66 -10.91
CA ALA A 46 -14.63 14.22 -9.55
C ALA A 46 -15.69 13.10 -9.54
N ILE A 47 -15.23 11.86 -9.50
CA ILE A 47 -16.10 10.69 -9.39
C ILE A 47 -16.09 10.28 -7.91
N SER A 48 -17.27 10.17 -7.32
CA SER A 48 -17.39 9.72 -5.94
C SER A 48 -16.72 8.34 -5.75
N PRO A 49 -15.93 8.14 -4.66
CA PRO A 49 -15.32 6.85 -4.39
C PRO A 49 -16.35 5.70 -4.31
N ALA A 50 -17.57 6.00 -3.86
CA ALA A 50 -18.65 5.03 -3.86
C ALA A 50 -19.05 4.60 -5.28
N THR A 51 -19.06 5.54 -6.23
CA THR A 51 -19.33 5.25 -7.65
C THR A 51 -18.20 4.42 -8.25
N VAL A 52 -16.95 4.72 -7.94
CA VAL A 52 -15.79 3.92 -8.38
C VAL A 52 -15.92 2.47 -7.95
N VAL A 53 -16.24 2.23 -6.67
CA VAL A 53 -16.45 0.88 -6.14
C VAL A 53 -17.60 0.18 -6.85
N ARG A 54 -18.72 0.86 -7.07
CA ARG A 54 -19.87 0.29 -7.78
C ARG A 54 -19.54 -0.07 -9.23
N VAL A 55 -18.84 0.80 -9.94
CA VAL A 55 -18.40 0.56 -11.32
C VAL A 55 -17.44 -0.63 -11.40
N LEU A 56 -16.49 -0.74 -10.47
CA LEU A 56 -15.59 -1.89 -10.41
C LEU A 56 -16.32 -3.19 -10.07
N LEU A 57 -17.26 -3.15 -9.12
CA LEU A 57 -18.07 -4.30 -8.76
C LEU A 57 -19.04 -4.72 -9.86
N SER A 58 -19.55 -3.80 -10.67
CA SER A 58 -20.47 -4.11 -11.76
C SER A 58 -19.87 -5.04 -12.82
N ARG A 59 -18.55 -5.14 -12.87
CA ARG A 59 -17.87 -6.08 -13.76
C ARG A 59 -18.02 -7.54 -13.29
N PHE A 60 -18.22 -7.74 -11.98
CA PHE A 60 -18.33 -9.07 -11.36
C PHE A 60 -19.76 -9.40 -10.94
N LEU A 61 -20.58 -8.38 -10.66
CA LEU A 61 -21.96 -8.52 -10.24
C LEU A 61 -22.89 -7.74 -11.18
N PRO A 62 -24.07 -8.25 -11.52
CA PRO A 62 -25.07 -7.54 -12.30
C PRO A 62 -25.72 -6.43 -11.45
N ILE A 63 -25.03 -5.32 -11.34
CA ILE A 63 -25.51 -4.12 -10.64
C ILE A 63 -26.11 -3.18 -11.69
N PRO A 64 -27.36 -2.67 -11.50
CA PRO A 64 -27.94 -1.71 -12.43
C PRO A 64 -27.08 -0.46 -12.50
N ALA A 65 -26.71 -0.05 -13.72
CA ALA A 65 -25.90 1.12 -13.98
C ALA A 65 -26.70 2.38 -13.62
N THR A 66 -26.39 2.98 -12.49
CA THR A 66 -26.95 4.26 -12.02
C THR A 66 -26.00 5.44 -12.27
N TRP A 67 -24.88 5.20 -12.96
CA TRP A 67 -23.83 6.19 -13.27
C TRP A 67 -23.86 6.55 -14.77
N GLU A 68 -23.32 7.71 -15.09
CA GLU A 68 -23.17 8.14 -16.48
C GLU A 68 -22.15 7.24 -17.21
N GLY A 69 -22.45 6.84 -18.44
CA GLY A 69 -21.56 5.99 -19.24
C GLY A 69 -20.17 6.60 -19.48
N GLN A 70 -20.06 7.92 -19.38
CA GLN A 70 -18.79 8.64 -19.41
C GLN A 70 -17.88 8.30 -18.23
N ALA A 71 -18.44 8.11 -17.03
CA ALA A 71 -17.66 7.74 -15.86
C ALA A 71 -17.03 6.35 -16.00
N GLU A 72 -17.77 5.41 -16.56
CA GLU A 72 -17.28 4.06 -16.83
C GLU A 72 -16.12 4.07 -17.83
N SER A 73 -16.26 4.79 -18.95
CA SER A 73 -15.18 4.92 -19.93
C SER A 73 -13.92 5.55 -19.35
N VAL A 74 -14.05 6.61 -18.55
CA VAL A 74 -12.91 7.29 -17.92
C VAL A 74 -12.19 6.35 -16.93
N ILE A 75 -12.93 5.58 -16.16
CA ILE A 75 -12.35 4.66 -15.18
C ILE A 75 -11.59 3.53 -15.90
N PHE A 76 -12.21 2.84 -16.83
CA PHE A 76 -11.62 1.68 -17.47
C PHE A 76 -10.58 2.00 -18.54
N THR A 77 -10.75 3.08 -19.29
CA THR A 77 -9.87 3.39 -20.42
C THR A 77 -8.69 4.27 -20.03
N LEU A 78 -8.85 5.18 -19.08
CA LEU A 78 -7.82 6.16 -18.73
C LEU A 78 -7.19 5.90 -17.36
N ARG A 79 -8.00 5.66 -16.33
CA ARG A 79 -7.52 5.60 -14.94
C ARG A 79 -6.98 4.24 -14.55
N LEU A 80 -7.71 3.20 -14.87
CA LEU A 80 -7.33 1.83 -14.51
C LEU A 80 -5.98 1.40 -15.10
N PRO A 81 -5.70 1.59 -16.40
CA PRO A 81 -4.40 1.23 -16.97
C PRO A 81 -3.25 2.02 -16.34
N ARG A 82 -3.47 3.30 -16.06
CA ARG A 82 -2.44 4.15 -15.42
C ARG A 82 -2.10 3.69 -14.01
N ILE A 83 -3.10 3.32 -13.24
CA ILE A 83 -2.90 2.84 -11.86
C ILE A 83 -2.26 1.46 -11.85
N LEU A 84 -2.67 0.56 -12.75
CA LEU A 84 -2.03 -0.74 -12.90
C LEU A 84 -0.56 -0.60 -13.28
N ALA A 85 -0.23 0.28 -14.21
CA ALA A 85 1.16 0.58 -14.57
C ALA A 85 1.95 1.11 -13.37
N ALA A 86 1.39 2.03 -12.59
CA ALA A 86 2.03 2.56 -11.38
C ALA A 86 2.25 1.48 -10.31
N LEU A 87 1.30 0.58 -10.11
CA LEU A 87 1.42 -0.55 -9.19
C LEU A 87 2.51 -1.54 -9.63
N LEU A 88 2.58 -1.84 -10.93
CA LEU A 88 3.61 -2.72 -11.49
C LEU A 88 5.01 -2.10 -11.34
N VAL A 89 5.17 -0.83 -11.67
CA VAL A 89 6.46 -0.13 -11.52
C VAL A 89 6.86 -0.05 -10.05
N GLY A 90 5.93 0.31 -9.17
CA GLY A 90 6.18 0.38 -7.73
C GLY A 90 6.57 -0.96 -7.12
N SER A 91 5.90 -2.04 -7.51
CA SER A 91 6.23 -3.39 -7.04
C SER A 91 7.59 -3.87 -7.57
N ALA A 92 7.91 -3.59 -8.82
CA ALA A 92 9.21 -3.92 -9.41
C ALA A 92 10.37 -3.20 -8.72
N LEU A 93 10.20 -1.89 -8.44
CA LEU A 93 11.19 -1.10 -7.72
C LEU A 93 11.37 -1.57 -6.27
N SER A 94 10.27 -1.89 -5.61
CA SER A 94 10.28 -2.41 -4.23
C SER A 94 11.00 -3.76 -4.15
N LEU A 95 10.72 -4.67 -5.07
CA LEU A 95 11.37 -5.97 -5.15
C LEU A 95 12.85 -5.85 -5.47
N SER A 96 13.22 -4.98 -6.42
CA SER A 96 14.60 -4.69 -6.76
C SER A 96 15.36 -4.12 -5.56
N GLY A 97 14.76 -3.16 -4.84
CA GLY A 97 15.36 -2.57 -3.64
C GLY A 97 15.58 -3.62 -2.53
N ALA A 98 14.61 -4.47 -2.29
CA ALA A 98 14.73 -5.56 -1.32
C ALA A 98 15.82 -6.57 -1.70
N ALA A 99 15.93 -6.93 -2.98
CA ALA A 99 16.97 -7.81 -3.49
C ALA A 99 18.38 -7.19 -3.31
N TYR A 100 18.53 -5.91 -3.61
CA TYR A 100 19.77 -5.18 -3.40
C TYR A 100 20.22 -5.18 -1.95
N GLN A 101 19.30 -4.87 -1.03
CA GLN A 101 19.57 -4.89 0.41
C GLN A 101 19.97 -6.29 0.90
N GLY A 102 19.33 -7.34 0.37
CA GLY A 102 19.68 -8.73 0.69
C GLY A 102 21.07 -9.14 0.21
N VAL A 103 21.45 -8.74 -0.99
CA VAL A 103 22.77 -9.09 -1.59
C VAL A 103 23.91 -8.34 -0.91
N PHE A 104 23.76 -7.04 -0.68
CA PHE A 104 24.81 -6.21 -0.12
C PHE A 104 24.84 -6.20 1.41
N LYS A 105 23.91 -6.87 2.08
CA LYS A 105 23.77 -6.89 3.56
C LYS A 105 23.81 -5.49 4.17
N ASN A 106 23.40 -4.47 3.44
CA ASN A 106 23.43 -3.08 3.86
C ASN A 106 22.00 -2.63 4.18
N PRO A 107 21.66 -2.45 5.47
CA PRO A 107 20.33 -1.99 5.88
C PRO A 107 20.22 -0.48 5.65
N LEU A 108 19.95 -0.08 4.47
CA LEU A 108 19.54 1.29 4.15
C LEU A 108 18.05 1.48 4.33
#